data_d40fd747ffa98150bfd3175f5d1eb78b
#
_entry.id   d40fd747ffa98150bfd3175f5d1eb78b
#
_cell.length_a   1.000
_cell.length_b   1.000
_cell.length_c   1.000
_cell.angle_alpha   90.00
_cell.angle_beta   90.00
_cell.angle_gamma   90.00
#
_symmetry.space_group_name_H-M   'P 1'
#
loop_
_entity.id
_entity.type
_entity.pdbx_description
1 polymer ?
#
loop_
_entity_poly.entity_id
_entity_poly.type
_entity_poly.pdbx_seq_one_letter_code
_entity_poly.pdbx_strand_id
1 'polypeptide(L)'
;MSDAPASNTWFTYFPEDYRWSAALCGMLSGARFGATEIGELDQVGRRLSKKLGDDNHWFREWVRMADHVRGLGLAAERKKQSLSACSHYLRACNYYQMAERFRTPKDKLAIDAFKKGVNCFHRFTRLTDRPKIEIVEVSFEGRKK
;
A
#
# COMPACT_ATOMS: atom_id res chain seq x y z
N MET A 1 37.09 -18.69 11.17
CA MET A 1 35.79 -18.16 11.55
C MET A 1 35.70 -16.77 10.94
N SER A 2 34.95 -16.63 9.89
CA SER A 2 34.81 -15.34 9.19
C SER A 2 33.72 -14.53 9.90
N ASP A 3 34.10 -13.48 10.63
CA ASP A 3 33.19 -12.50 11.15
C ASP A 3 32.56 -11.76 9.96
N ALA A 4 31.39 -12.20 9.55
CA ALA A 4 30.58 -11.38 8.66
C ALA A 4 30.24 -10.08 9.41
N PRO A 5 30.45 -8.90 8.82
CA PRO A 5 30.11 -7.65 9.48
C PRO A 5 28.62 -7.68 9.82
N ALA A 6 28.30 -7.50 11.10
CA ALA A 6 26.92 -7.32 11.54
C ALA A 6 26.29 -6.22 10.68
N SER A 7 25.26 -6.56 9.91
CA SER A 7 24.55 -5.56 9.11
C SER A 7 23.94 -4.54 10.08
N ASN A 8 24.39 -3.29 10.03
CA ASN A 8 23.91 -2.19 10.88
C ASN A 8 22.48 -1.74 10.51
N THR A 9 21.67 -2.61 9.90
CA THR A 9 20.30 -2.31 9.53
C THR A 9 19.37 -2.71 10.66
N TRP A 10 18.71 -1.76 11.30
CA TRP A 10 17.81 -1.99 12.43
C TRP A 10 16.53 -2.75 12.05
N PHE A 11 16.13 -2.71 10.75
CA PHE A 11 15.00 -3.45 10.23
C PHE A 11 15.36 -4.12 8.91
N THR A 12 15.37 -5.43 8.89
CA THR A 12 15.66 -6.24 7.71
C THR A 12 14.64 -7.37 7.61
N TYR A 13 13.53 -7.13 6.91
CA TYR A 13 12.53 -8.17 6.69
C TYR A 13 13.00 -9.20 5.65
N PHE A 14 13.69 -8.73 4.61
CA PHE A 14 14.33 -9.56 3.58
C PHE A 14 15.85 -9.30 3.64
N PRO A 15 16.64 -10.18 4.29
CA PRO A 15 18.07 -9.97 4.44
C PRO A 15 18.82 -9.80 3.11
N GLU A 16 18.36 -10.44 2.05
CA GLU A 16 18.99 -10.47 0.73
C GLU A 16 18.45 -9.37 -0.22
N ASP A 17 17.40 -8.63 0.16
CA ASP A 17 16.83 -7.54 -0.64
C ASP A 17 16.55 -6.30 0.21
N TYR A 18 17.51 -5.38 0.18
CA TYR A 18 17.40 -4.09 0.87
C TYR A 18 16.24 -3.24 0.35
N ARG A 19 15.98 -3.24 -0.98
CA ARG A 19 14.90 -2.44 -1.57
C ARG A 19 13.54 -2.83 -1.00
N TRP A 20 13.30 -4.12 -0.94
CA TRP A 20 12.05 -4.66 -0.42
C TRP A 20 11.94 -4.48 1.09
N SER A 21 13.05 -4.67 1.82
CA SER A 21 13.10 -4.40 3.27
C SER A 21 12.81 -2.94 3.59
N ALA A 22 13.44 -2.00 2.87
CA ALA A 22 13.21 -0.57 3.05
C ALA A 22 11.75 -0.17 2.72
N ALA A 23 11.15 -0.78 1.69
CA ALA A 23 9.75 -0.56 1.35
C ALA A 23 8.81 -1.04 2.48
N LEU A 24 9.03 -2.23 3.04
CA LEU A 24 8.25 -2.72 4.18
C LEU A 24 8.45 -1.87 5.44
N CYS A 25 9.66 -1.41 5.71
CA CYS A 25 9.94 -0.48 6.80
C CYS A 25 9.11 0.81 6.65
N GLY A 26 9.09 1.39 5.44
CA GLY A 26 8.25 2.54 5.11
C GLY A 26 6.76 2.27 5.33
N MET A 27 6.28 1.06 4.99
CA MET A 27 4.90 0.67 5.25
C MET A 27 4.57 0.57 6.74
N LEU A 28 5.48 0.03 7.54
CA LEU A 28 5.32 -0.07 9.01
C LEU A 28 5.10 1.30 9.65
N SER A 29 5.74 2.35 9.15
CA SER A 29 5.54 3.71 9.68
C SER A 29 4.09 4.18 9.56
N GLY A 30 3.36 3.68 8.57
CA GLY A 30 1.94 3.96 8.35
C GLY A 30 1.00 3.27 9.34
N ALA A 31 1.44 2.23 10.04
CA ALA A 31 0.61 1.46 10.98
C ALA A 31 0.08 2.35 12.11
N ARG A 32 0.88 3.29 12.59
CA ARG A 32 0.50 4.27 13.62
C ARG A 32 -0.73 5.11 13.22
N PHE A 33 -0.92 5.34 11.94
CA PHE A 33 -2.02 6.17 11.40
C PHE A 33 -3.14 5.34 10.78
N GLY A 34 -3.11 4.01 10.94
CA GLY A 34 -4.10 3.12 10.36
C GLY A 34 -3.98 2.94 8.84
N ALA A 35 -2.89 3.42 8.23
CA ALA A 35 -2.63 3.30 6.80
C ALA A 35 -2.03 1.94 6.40
N THR A 36 -1.66 1.12 7.39
CA THR A 36 -1.14 -0.23 7.24
C THR A 36 -1.53 -1.06 8.46
N GLU A 37 -1.72 -2.36 8.27
CA GLU A 37 -1.91 -3.33 9.35
C GLU A 37 -0.74 -4.33 9.34
N ILE A 38 -0.12 -4.55 10.51
CA ILE A 38 1.13 -5.33 10.63
C ILE A 38 0.93 -6.77 10.18
N GLY A 39 -0.20 -7.39 10.54
CA GLY A 39 -0.50 -8.76 10.14
C GLY A 39 -0.74 -8.92 8.62
N GLU A 40 -1.37 -7.93 7.97
CA GLU A 40 -1.54 -7.90 6.52
C GLU A 40 -0.18 -7.78 5.82
N LEU A 41 0.70 -6.95 6.37
CA LEU A 41 2.06 -6.74 5.88
C LEU A 41 2.91 -8.01 5.99
N ASP A 42 2.86 -8.69 7.14
CA ASP A 42 3.55 -9.96 7.35
C ASP A 42 3.03 -11.06 6.40
N GLN A 43 1.71 -11.13 6.18
CA GLN A 43 1.14 -12.07 5.21
C GLN A 43 1.69 -11.85 3.79
N VAL A 44 1.80 -10.59 3.36
CA VAL A 44 2.40 -10.26 2.06
C VAL A 44 3.88 -10.63 2.08
N GLY A 45 4.62 -10.24 3.11
CA GLY A 45 6.05 -10.53 3.25
C GLY A 45 6.38 -12.01 3.12
N ARG A 46 5.64 -12.88 3.82
CA ARG A 46 5.80 -14.35 3.71
C ARG A 46 5.55 -14.88 2.30
N ARG A 47 4.64 -14.28 1.54
CA ARG A 47 4.41 -14.68 0.15
C ARG A 47 5.52 -14.18 -0.77
N LEU A 48 6.00 -12.97 -0.53
CA LEU A 48 7.10 -12.36 -1.28
C LEU A 48 8.41 -13.13 -1.14
N SER A 49 8.70 -13.68 0.04
CA SER A 49 9.91 -14.50 0.30
C SER A 49 10.03 -15.71 -0.62
N LYS A 50 8.94 -16.17 -1.23
CA LYS A 50 8.95 -17.32 -2.16
C LYS A 50 9.60 -17.00 -3.50
N LYS A 51 9.69 -15.73 -3.89
CA LYS A 51 10.28 -15.24 -5.15
C LYS A 51 10.94 -13.89 -4.92
N LEU A 52 11.93 -13.88 -4.05
CA LEU A 52 12.65 -12.67 -3.68
C LEU A 52 13.28 -12.01 -4.92
N GLY A 53 13.17 -10.68 -5.02
CA GLY A 53 13.69 -9.90 -6.15
C GLY A 53 12.82 -9.91 -7.41
N ASP A 54 11.75 -10.71 -7.50
CA ASP A 54 10.79 -10.67 -8.63
C ASP A 54 9.79 -9.52 -8.43
N ASP A 55 10.04 -8.37 -9.05
CA ASP A 55 9.17 -7.17 -8.96
C ASP A 55 7.76 -7.42 -9.55
N ASN A 56 7.58 -8.39 -10.47
CA ASN A 56 6.25 -8.80 -10.91
C ASN A 56 5.52 -9.60 -9.83
N HIS A 57 6.24 -10.41 -9.06
CA HIS A 57 5.68 -11.11 -7.92
C HIS A 57 5.29 -10.12 -6.82
N TRP A 58 6.15 -9.12 -6.53
CA TRP A 58 5.83 -7.99 -5.66
C TRP A 58 4.51 -7.33 -6.05
N PHE A 59 4.37 -6.94 -7.31
CA PHE A 59 3.17 -6.30 -7.83
C PHE A 59 1.91 -7.15 -7.58
N ARG A 60 1.95 -8.43 -7.96
CA ARG A 60 0.80 -9.34 -7.82
C ARG A 60 0.36 -9.53 -6.37
N GLU A 61 1.30 -9.72 -5.46
CA GLU A 61 0.95 -9.99 -4.05
C GLU A 61 0.40 -8.77 -3.35
N TRP A 62 0.93 -7.58 -3.66
CA TRP A 62 0.38 -6.34 -3.13
C TRP A 62 -0.98 -5.98 -3.74
N VAL A 63 -1.20 -6.17 -5.03
CA VAL A 63 -2.53 -6.00 -5.65
C VAL A 63 -3.54 -6.95 -5.02
N ARG A 64 -3.16 -8.21 -4.81
CA ARG A 64 -4.02 -9.21 -4.16
C ARG A 64 -4.45 -8.78 -2.75
N MET A 65 -3.52 -8.27 -1.95
CA MET A 65 -3.83 -7.76 -0.61
C MET A 65 -4.72 -6.52 -0.70
N ALA A 66 -4.40 -5.58 -1.59
CA ALA A 66 -5.18 -4.37 -1.80
C ALA A 66 -6.62 -4.68 -2.24
N ASP A 67 -6.82 -5.59 -3.20
CA ASP A 67 -8.15 -6.01 -3.67
C ASP A 67 -8.95 -6.68 -2.53
N HIS A 68 -8.29 -7.51 -1.69
CA HIS A 68 -8.92 -8.13 -0.52
C HIS A 68 -9.41 -7.07 0.47
N VAL A 69 -8.54 -6.16 0.90
CA VAL A 69 -8.87 -5.11 1.88
C VAL A 69 -9.90 -4.12 1.33
N ARG A 70 -9.82 -3.78 0.04
CA ARG A 70 -10.87 -3.00 -0.64
C ARG A 70 -12.22 -3.72 -0.59
N GLY A 71 -12.25 -5.03 -0.79
CA GLY A 71 -13.45 -5.86 -0.66
C GLY A 71 -14.08 -5.77 0.73
N LEU A 72 -13.26 -5.80 1.78
CA LEU A 72 -13.72 -5.58 3.17
C LEU A 72 -14.31 -4.18 3.34
N GLY A 73 -13.67 -3.15 2.77
CA GLY A 73 -14.17 -1.79 2.77
C GLY A 73 -15.55 -1.67 2.13
N LEU A 74 -15.74 -2.26 0.95
CA LEU A 74 -17.03 -2.30 0.25
C LEU A 74 -18.11 -3.03 1.07
N ALA A 75 -17.75 -4.12 1.74
CA ALA A 75 -18.68 -4.87 2.59
C ALA A 75 -19.10 -4.05 3.83
N ALA A 76 -18.16 -3.36 4.48
CA ALA A 76 -18.43 -2.49 5.61
C ALA A 76 -19.30 -1.28 5.21
N GLU A 77 -19.01 -0.67 4.07
CA GLU A 77 -19.78 0.47 3.55
C GLU A 77 -21.25 0.08 3.29
N ARG A 78 -21.50 -1.09 2.66
CA ARG A 78 -22.87 -1.61 2.48
C ARG A 78 -23.62 -1.82 3.79
N LYS A 79 -22.91 -2.15 4.86
CA LYS A 79 -23.46 -2.30 6.22
C LYS A 79 -23.54 -0.98 6.99
N LYS A 80 -23.22 0.15 6.35
CA LYS A 80 -23.17 1.49 6.98
C LYS A 80 -22.18 1.57 8.16
N GLN A 81 -21.14 0.74 8.15
CA GLN A 81 -20.07 0.73 9.15
C GLN A 81 -18.95 1.67 8.69
N SER A 82 -19.19 2.98 8.78
CA SER A 82 -18.33 4.02 8.19
C SER A 82 -16.89 3.97 8.70
N LEU A 83 -16.68 3.78 10.01
CA LEU A 83 -15.33 3.71 10.58
C LEU A 83 -14.52 2.53 10.05
N SER A 84 -15.15 1.34 9.98
CA SER A 84 -14.51 0.15 9.42
C SER A 84 -14.22 0.31 7.92
N ALA A 85 -15.19 0.83 7.16
CA ALA A 85 -15.01 1.10 5.73
C ALA A 85 -13.86 2.09 5.50
N CYS A 86 -13.82 3.18 6.26
CA CYS A 86 -12.78 4.20 6.23
C CYS A 86 -11.39 3.58 6.44
N SER A 87 -11.22 2.79 7.51
CA SER A 87 -9.98 2.10 7.84
C SER A 87 -9.52 1.15 6.71
N HIS A 88 -10.44 0.38 6.13
CA HIS A 88 -10.10 -0.53 5.04
C HIS A 88 -9.72 0.22 3.76
N TYR A 89 -10.41 1.31 3.40
CA TYR A 89 -10.09 2.07 2.19
C TYR A 89 -8.73 2.78 2.29
N LEU A 90 -8.36 3.31 3.46
CA LEU A 90 -7.04 3.92 3.66
C LEU A 90 -5.92 2.90 3.46
N ARG A 91 -6.04 1.70 4.04
CA ARG A 91 -5.06 0.62 3.86
C ARG A 91 -5.01 0.15 2.41
N ALA A 92 -6.17 -0.10 1.79
CA ALA A 92 -6.22 -0.54 0.40
C ALA A 92 -5.55 0.46 -0.55
N CYS A 93 -5.78 1.77 -0.35
CA CYS A 93 -5.09 2.82 -1.09
C CYS A 93 -3.57 2.66 -1.00
N ASN A 94 -3.05 2.53 0.22
CA ASN A 94 -1.62 2.42 0.47
C ASN A 94 -1.03 1.15 -0.16
N TYR A 95 -1.75 0.02 -0.11
CA TYR A 95 -1.29 -1.24 -0.70
C TYR A 95 -1.28 -1.22 -2.23
N TYR A 96 -2.22 -0.53 -2.89
CA TYR A 96 -2.15 -0.32 -4.34
C TYR A 96 -0.95 0.54 -4.74
N GLN A 97 -0.63 1.60 -3.99
CA GLN A 97 0.57 2.41 -4.22
C GLN A 97 1.84 1.58 -4.02
N MET A 98 1.87 0.72 -3.00
CA MET A 98 2.99 -0.18 -2.78
C MET A 98 3.14 -1.22 -3.88
N ALA A 99 2.03 -1.71 -4.45
CA ALA A 99 2.06 -2.65 -5.56
C ALA A 99 2.81 -2.07 -6.76
N GLU A 100 2.49 -0.84 -7.17
CA GLU A 100 3.06 -0.25 -8.39
C GLU A 100 4.49 0.29 -8.21
N ARG A 101 5.00 0.35 -6.97
CA ARG A 101 6.27 1.00 -6.62
C ARG A 101 7.46 0.55 -7.47
N PHE A 102 7.64 -0.76 -7.64
CA PHE A 102 8.78 -1.32 -8.36
C PHE A 102 8.46 -1.73 -9.79
N ARG A 103 7.24 -1.50 -10.25
CA ARG A 103 6.86 -1.82 -11.63
C ARG A 103 7.32 -0.74 -12.60
N THR A 104 8.26 -1.09 -13.48
CA THR A 104 8.84 -0.19 -14.48
C THR A 104 8.97 -0.93 -15.80
N PRO A 105 8.51 -0.37 -16.94
CA PRO A 105 7.79 0.89 -17.07
C PRO A 105 6.38 0.83 -16.46
N LYS A 106 5.77 2.00 -16.24
CA LYS A 106 4.39 2.11 -15.73
C LYS A 106 3.40 1.71 -16.84
N ASP A 107 3.16 0.43 -16.95
CA ASP A 107 2.22 -0.15 -17.90
C ASP A 107 0.75 0.01 -17.46
N LYS A 108 -0.16 -0.51 -18.28
CA LYS A 108 -1.60 -0.46 -18.01
C LYS A 108 -1.95 -1.05 -16.63
N LEU A 109 -1.30 -2.14 -16.22
CA LEU A 109 -1.59 -2.78 -14.92
C LEU A 109 -1.19 -1.88 -13.75
N ALA A 110 -0.03 -1.21 -13.82
CA ALA A 110 0.41 -0.25 -12.82
C ALA A 110 -0.54 0.94 -12.73
N ILE A 111 -0.96 1.49 -13.90
CA ILE A 111 -1.91 2.60 -13.97
C ILE A 111 -3.27 2.20 -13.39
N ASP A 112 -3.76 1.00 -13.71
CA ASP A 112 -5.04 0.51 -13.18
C ASP A 112 -4.98 0.30 -11.65
N ALA A 113 -3.87 -0.22 -11.12
CA ALA A 113 -3.65 -0.32 -9.67
C ALA A 113 -3.63 1.06 -9.00
N PHE A 114 -2.89 2.01 -9.57
CA PHE A 114 -2.88 3.40 -9.10
C PHE A 114 -4.28 4.01 -9.05
N LYS A 115 -5.06 3.88 -10.14
CA LYS A 115 -6.45 4.38 -10.20
C LYS A 115 -7.36 3.74 -9.14
N LYS A 116 -7.20 2.43 -8.88
CA LYS A 116 -7.92 1.77 -7.78
C LYS A 116 -7.52 2.36 -6.42
N GLY A 117 -6.23 2.65 -6.21
CA GLY A 117 -5.73 3.31 -5.01
C GLY A 117 -6.35 4.70 -4.82
N VAL A 118 -6.34 5.53 -5.86
CA VAL A 118 -6.99 6.85 -5.85
C VAL A 118 -8.49 6.74 -5.53
N ASN A 119 -9.20 5.78 -6.13
CA ASN A 119 -10.61 5.55 -5.81
C ASN A 119 -10.82 5.18 -4.34
N CYS A 120 -9.96 4.34 -3.78
CA CYS A 120 -10.01 4.01 -2.35
C CYS A 120 -9.78 5.25 -1.48
N PHE A 121 -8.81 6.10 -1.83
CA PHE A 121 -8.57 7.35 -1.12
C PHE A 121 -9.78 8.29 -1.17
N HIS A 122 -10.43 8.46 -2.33
CA HIS A 122 -11.65 9.24 -2.45
C HIS A 122 -12.82 8.69 -1.63
N ARG A 123 -12.92 7.36 -1.46
CA ARG A 123 -13.91 6.76 -0.56
C ARG A 123 -13.57 7.04 0.90
N PHE A 124 -12.29 6.91 1.27
CA PHE A 124 -11.80 7.27 2.58
C PHE A 124 -12.14 8.73 2.93
N THR A 125 -11.84 9.69 2.04
CA THR A 125 -12.09 11.14 2.30
C THR A 125 -13.56 11.47 2.49
N ARG A 126 -14.46 10.72 1.85
CA ARG A 126 -15.92 10.90 2.01
C ARG A 126 -16.47 10.32 3.31
N LEU A 127 -15.78 9.36 3.89
CA LEU A 127 -16.23 8.64 5.09
C LEU A 127 -15.56 9.15 6.38
N THR A 128 -14.42 9.85 6.26
CA THR A 128 -13.71 10.40 7.42
C THR A 128 -14.27 11.78 7.80
N ASP A 129 -14.55 11.95 9.08
CA ASP A 129 -14.99 13.25 9.62
C ASP A 129 -13.80 14.08 10.11
N ARG A 130 -12.69 13.43 10.48
CA ARG A 130 -11.48 14.09 10.99
C ARG A 130 -10.22 13.34 10.57
N PRO A 131 -9.27 14.01 9.88
CA PRO A 131 -9.39 15.39 9.37
C PRO A 131 -10.41 15.50 8.23
N LYS A 132 -11.02 16.67 8.05
CA LYS A 132 -11.81 16.96 6.85
C LYS A 132 -10.86 17.12 5.67
N ILE A 133 -11.04 16.32 4.63
CA ILE A 133 -10.20 16.30 3.43
C ILE A 133 -11.05 16.68 2.24
N GLU A 134 -10.63 17.71 1.51
CA GLU A 134 -11.31 18.21 0.32
C GLU A 134 -10.43 17.98 -0.91
N ILE A 135 -11.07 17.55 -2.00
CA ILE A 135 -10.41 17.44 -3.31
C ILE A 135 -10.53 18.81 -3.98
N VAL A 136 -9.40 19.42 -4.27
CA VAL A 136 -9.34 20.72 -4.94
C VAL A 136 -8.68 20.59 -6.30
N GLU A 137 -9.18 21.34 -7.28
CA GLU A 137 -8.55 21.48 -8.58
C GLU A 137 -7.58 22.67 -8.56
N VAL A 138 -6.35 22.44 -8.96
CA VAL A 138 -5.31 23.49 -9.05
C VAL A 138 -4.95 23.71 -10.51
N SER A 139 -4.89 24.97 -10.93
CA SER A 139 -4.38 25.31 -12.26
C SER A 139 -2.87 25.10 -12.31
N PHE A 140 -2.42 24.28 -13.26
CA PHE A 140 -1.00 24.05 -13.50
C PHE A 140 -0.73 24.22 -15.00
N GLU A 141 0.22 25.10 -15.35
CA GLU A 141 0.57 25.43 -16.75
C GLU A 141 -0.65 25.73 -17.63
N GLY A 142 -1.61 26.50 -17.12
CA GLY A 142 -2.83 26.85 -17.84
C GLY A 142 -3.84 25.72 -18.05
N ARG A 143 -3.62 24.54 -17.46
CA ARG A 143 -4.54 23.39 -17.47
C ARG A 143 -5.05 23.10 -16.06
N LYS A 144 -6.35 22.85 -15.93
CA LYS A 144 -6.89 22.26 -14.71
C LYS A 144 -6.49 20.77 -14.66
N LYS A 145 -5.93 20.34 -13.57
CA LYS A 145 -5.66 18.92 -13.27
C LYS A 145 -6.40 18.53 -12.01
#